data_ae6ebac47cde743cb5da35dbb3ec9ec1
#
_entry.id   ae6ebac47cde743cb5da35dbb3ec9ec1
#
_cell.length_a   1.000
_cell.length_b   1.000
_cell.length_c   1.000
_cell.angle_alpha   90.00
_cell.angle_beta   90.00
_cell.angle_gamma   90.00
#
_symmetry.space_group_name_H-M   'P 1'
#
loop_
_entity.id
_entity.type
_entity.pdbx_description
1 polymer ?
#
loop_
_entity_poly.entity_id
_entity_poly.type
_entity_poly.pdbx_seq_one_letter_code
_entity_poly.pdbx_strand_id
1 'polypeptide(L)'
;MSQIGNENERRAVPRHRVFKSGRLAFRGGGGIDCTVRNISSSGARLDIATPVGLPGQLMLVIEADRFIRPCHAVWSSEKRLGVAFD
;
A
#
# COMPACT_ATOMS: atom_id res chain seq x y z
N MET A 1 8.83 30.79 -0.61
CA MET A 1 8.86 30.30 -0.54
C MET A 1 8.85 29.23 -0.30
N SER A 2 8.86 28.77 -0.42
CA SER A 2 8.91 27.68 -0.12
C SER A 2 8.45 27.23 1.12
N GLN A 3 7.96 28.00 1.93
CA GLN A 3 7.42 27.65 3.13
C GLN A 3 6.42 26.59 3.02
N ILE A 4 5.62 26.69 2.03
CA ILE A 4 4.64 25.71 1.81
C ILE A 4 5.24 24.40 1.54
N GLY A 5 6.27 24.40 0.79
CA GLY A 5 6.96 23.19 0.54
C GLY A 5 7.43 22.57 1.80
N ASN A 6 7.89 23.37 2.71
CA ASN A 6 8.37 22.86 3.95
C ASN A 6 7.29 22.17 4.72
N GLU A 7 6.13 22.73 4.71
CA GLU A 7 5.04 22.14 5.38
C GLU A 7 4.80 20.76 4.87
N ASN A 8 4.76 20.61 3.60
CA ASN A 8 4.54 19.33 3.00
C ASN A 8 5.62 18.36 3.32
N GLU A 9 6.80 18.82 3.34
CA GLU A 9 7.92 17.97 3.61
C GLU A 9 7.91 17.44 5.00
N ARG A 10 7.46 18.23 5.93
CA ARG A 10 7.39 17.75 7.26
C ARG A 10 6.43 16.60 7.41
N ARG A 11 5.49 16.49 6.54
CA ARG A 11 4.59 15.39 6.60
C ARG A 11 5.16 14.18 5.96
N ALA A 12 6.40 14.12 5.79
CA ALA A 12 7.09 12.99 5.25
C ALA A 12 6.83 12.88 3.77
N VAL A 13 6.42 11.77 3.29
CA VAL A 13 6.36 11.53 1.86
C VAL A 13 5.03 11.91 1.28
N PRO A 14 5.04 12.50 0.10
CA PRO A 14 3.78 12.81 -0.57
C PRO A 14 3.01 11.55 -0.90
N ARG A 15 1.72 11.65 -0.82
CA ARG A 15 0.84 10.56 -1.18
C ARG A 15 0.06 10.94 -2.40
N HIS A 16 -0.11 9.95 -3.25
CA HIS A 16 -0.89 10.15 -4.47
C HIS A 16 -2.15 9.30 -4.39
N ARG A 17 -3.27 9.92 -4.66
CA ARG A 17 -4.51 9.18 -4.77
C ARG A 17 -4.52 8.46 -6.09
N VAL A 18 -4.88 7.21 -6.04
CA VAL A 18 -4.95 6.40 -7.25
C VAL A 18 -6.14 5.47 -7.12
N PHE A 19 -6.42 4.75 -8.17
CA PHE A 19 -7.45 3.72 -8.14
C PHE A 19 -6.95 2.63 -9.08
N LYS A 20 -6.20 1.72 -8.53
CA LYS A 20 -5.54 0.70 -9.34
C LYS A 20 -5.78 -0.68 -8.79
N SER A 21 -5.96 -1.62 -9.68
CA SER A 21 -6.04 -3.02 -9.27
C SER A 21 -4.68 -3.50 -8.85
N GLY A 22 -4.63 -4.20 -7.75
CA GLY A 22 -3.40 -4.76 -7.25
C GLY A 22 -3.64 -6.14 -6.65
N ARG A 23 -2.57 -6.73 -6.18
CA ARG A 23 -2.64 -8.02 -5.54
C ARG A 23 -1.63 -8.05 -4.41
N LEU A 24 -2.04 -8.60 -3.29
CA LEU A 24 -1.11 -8.83 -2.20
C LEU A 24 -0.72 -10.29 -2.27
N ALA A 25 0.53 -10.53 -2.57
CA ALA A 25 1.05 -11.88 -2.68
C ALA A 25 1.65 -12.30 -1.35
N PHE A 26 1.44 -13.53 -0.97
CA PHE A 26 1.93 -14.08 0.28
C PHE A 26 3.21 -14.84 0.01
N ARG A 27 4.11 -14.80 0.98
CA ARG A 27 5.38 -15.43 0.80
C ARG A 27 5.30 -16.93 0.51
N GLY A 28 4.41 -17.61 1.14
CA GLY A 28 4.29 -19.06 0.95
C GLY A 28 3.44 -19.46 -0.22
N GLY A 29 3.00 -18.49 -1.00
CA GLY A 29 2.11 -18.76 -2.13
C GLY A 29 0.73 -18.23 -1.83
N GLY A 30 -0.03 -17.98 -2.88
CA GLY A 30 -1.35 -17.42 -2.74
C GLY A 30 -1.32 -15.92 -2.60
N GLY A 31 -2.48 -15.35 -2.44
CA GLY A 31 -2.62 -13.91 -2.30
C GLY A 31 -4.07 -13.51 -2.39
N ILE A 32 -4.32 -12.22 -2.26
CA ILE A 32 -5.67 -11.68 -2.40
C ILE A 32 -5.62 -10.46 -3.30
N ASP A 33 -6.73 -10.19 -3.94
CA ASP A 33 -6.85 -9.00 -4.77
C ASP A 33 -7.08 -7.79 -3.88
N CYS A 34 -6.65 -6.66 -4.33
CA CYS A 34 -6.86 -5.42 -3.61
C CYS A 34 -6.99 -4.28 -4.59
N THR A 35 -7.47 -3.15 -4.09
CA THR A 35 -7.50 -1.92 -4.87
C THR A 35 -6.61 -0.92 -4.17
N VAL A 36 -5.63 -0.40 -4.88
CA VAL A 36 -4.72 0.59 -4.31
C VAL A 36 -5.39 1.94 -4.40
N ARG A 37 -5.57 2.59 -3.25
CA ARG A 37 -6.26 3.86 -3.18
C ARG A 37 -5.32 5.03 -2.93
N ASN A 38 -4.19 4.75 -2.35
CA ASN A 38 -3.17 5.76 -2.09
C ASN A 38 -1.83 5.08 -2.17
N ILE A 39 -0.84 5.77 -2.64
CA ILE A 39 0.51 5.21 -2.69
C ILE A 39 1.53 6.33 -2.53
N SER A 40 2.63 5.99 -1.87
CA SER A 40 3.76 6.90 -1.73
C SER A 40 5.02 6.07 -1.80
N SER A 41 6.16 6.68 -1.62
CA SER A 41 7.41 5.93 -1.63
C SER A 41 7.56 5.06 -0.39
N SER A 42 6.79 5.30 0.65
CA SER A 42 6.95 4.55 1.89
C SER A 42 5.84 3.54 2.13
N GLY A 43 4.72 3.62 1.43
CA GLY A 43 3.65 2.68 1.68
C GLY A 43 2.42 2.96 0.85
N ALA A 44 1.35 2.25 1.15
CA ALA A 44 0.12 2.38 0.40
C ALA A 44 -1.09 2.07 1.27
N ARG A 45 -2.23 2.58 0.85
CA ARG A 45 -3.51 2.23 1.47
C ARG A 45 -4.33 1.47 0.44
N LEU A 46 -4.85 0.36 0.86
CA LEU A 46 -5.53 -0.57 -0.04
C LEU A 46 -6.92 -0.86 0.48
N ASP A 47 -7.82 -1.14 -0.45
CA ASP A 47 -9.11 -1.72 -0.10
C ASP A 47 -9.03 -3.21 -0.41
N ILE A 48 -9.59 -4.01 0.48
CA ILE A 48 -9.63 -5.46 0.30
C ILE A 48 -11.07 -5.91 0.48
N ALA A 49 -11.43 -6.97 -0.22
CA ALA A 49 -12.82 -7.42 -0.18
C ALA A 49 -13.15 -8.16 1.09
N THR A 50 -12.22 -8.93 1.57
CA THR A 50 -12.46 -9.79 2.72
C THR A 50 -11.37 -9.59 3.75
N PRO A 51 -11.77 -9.23 4.96
CA PRO A 51 -10.76 -9.13 6.01
C PRO A 51 -10.29 -10.53 6.35
N VAL A 52 -9.01 -10.73 6.33
CA VAL A 52 -8.44 -12.02 6.66
C VAL A 52 -7.21 -11.78 7.50
N GLY A 53 -6.80 -12.80 8.19
CA GLY A 53 -5.55 -12.75 8.91
C GLY A 53 -4.44 -12.78 7.89
N LEU A 54 -3.70 -11.71 7.79
CA LEU A 54 -2.65 -11.59 6.81
C LEU A 54 -1.31 -11.92 7.42
N PRO A 55 -0.42 -12.56 6.65
CA PRO A 55 0.94 -12.77 7.15
C PRO A 55 1.65 -11.45 7.34
N GLY A 56 2.69 -11.46 8.13
CA GLY A 56 3.42 -10.26 8.41
C GLY A 56 4.14 -9.72 7.19
N GLN A 57 4.55 -10.60 6.30
CA GLN A 57 5.28 -10.19 5.11
C GLN A 57 4.48 -10.44 3.87
N LEU A 58 4.36 -9.41 3.06
CA LEU A 58 3.55 -9.41 1.86
C LEU A 58 4.33 -8.79 0.73
N MET A 59 3.82 -8.97 -0.46
CA MET A 59 4.38 -8.29 -1.63
C MET A 59 3.23 -7.61 -2.33
N LEU A 60 3.33 -6.31 -2.55
CA LEU A 60 2.31 -5.59 -3.29
C LEU A 60 2.67 -5.62 -4.77
N VAL A 61 1.75 -6.09 -5.57
CA VAL A 61 1.94 -6.20 -7.02
C VAL A 61 0.89 -5.35 -7.71
N ILE A 62 1.34 -4.44 -8.57
CA ILE A 62 0.45 -3.66 -9.40
C ILE A 62 0.92 -3.91 -10.83
N GLU A 63 0.28 -4.85 -11.48
CA GLU A 63 0.75 -5.30 -12.79
C GLU A 63 0.78 -4.21 -13.83
N ALA A 64 -0.21 -3.37 -13.84
CA ALA A 64 -0.27 -2.30 -14.83
C ALA A 64 0.96 -1.40 -14.78
N ASP A 65 1.55 -1.26 -13.62
CA ASP A 65 2.71 -0.39 -13.44
C ASP A 65 4.00 -1.18 -13.36
N ARG A 66 3.94 -2.48 -13.47
CA ARG A 66 5.09 -3.35 -13.28
C ARG A 66 5.74 -3.10 -11.93
N PHE A 67 4.89 -2.91 -10.93
CA PHE A 67 5.35 -2.55 -9.61
C PHE A 67 5.25 -3.79 -8.72
N ILE A 68 6.34 -4.15 -8.08
CA ILE A 68 6.38 -5.25 -7.14
C ILE A 68 7.29 -4.82 -6.00
N ARG A 69 6.76 -4.74 -4.81
CA ARG A 69 7.57 -4.37 -3.65
C ARG A 69 7.17 -5.14 -2.41
N PRO A 70 8.14 -5.60 -1.66
CA PRO A 70 7.85 -6.23 -0.36
C PRO A 70 7.28 -5.17 0.58
N CYS A 71 6.36 -5.60 1.40
CA CYS A 71 5.72 -4.71 2.35
C CYS A 71 5.20 -5.49 3.53
N HIS A 72 4.74 -4.77 4.53
CA HIS A 72 4.10 -5.40 5.68
C HIS A 72 2.93 -4.55 6.11
N ALA A 73 1.93 -5.18 6.70
CA ALA A 73 0.75 -4.49 7.16
C ALA A 73 1.07 -3.69 8.41
N VAL A 74 0.65 -2.44 8.44
CA VAL A 74 0.86 -1.60 9.61
C VAL A 74 -0.45 -1.29 10.33
N TRP A 75 -1.57 -1.34 9.63
CA TRP A 75 -2.87 -1.24 10.26
C TRP A 75 -3.90 -1.89 9.34
N SER A 76 -5.00 -2.29 9.92
CA SER A 76 -6.09 -2.84 9.12
C SER A 76 -7.41 -2.48 9.77
N SER A 77 -8.43 -2.38 8.96
CA SER A 77 -9.79 -2.25 9.42
C SER A 77 -10.62 -3.19 8.57
N GLU A 78 -11.92 -3.06 8.63
CA GLU A 78 -12.78 -4.07 8.05
C GLU A 78 -12.45 -4.40 6.60
N LYS A 79 -12.31 -3.38 5.77
CA LYS A 79 -12.04 -3.61 4.36
C LYS A 79 -10.90 -2.76 3.86
N ARG A 80 -10.05 -2.31 4.74
CA ARG A 80 -8.93 -1.46 4.38
C ARG A 80 -7.67 -1.94 5.05
N LEU A 81 -6.58 -1.66 4.39
CA LEU A 81 -5.29 -2.10 4.87
C LEU A 81 -4.26 -1.05 4.55
N GLY A 82 -3.44 -0.73 5.53
CA GLY A 82 -2.29 0.14 5.30
C GLY A 82 -1.04 -0.71 5.34
N VAL A 83 -0.19 -0.55 4.34
CA VAL A 83 1.06 -1.29 4.28
C VAL A 83 2.22 -0.31 4.19
N ALA A 84 3.34 -0.70 4.75
CA ALA A 84 4.59 0.03 4.61
C ALA A 84 5.51 -0.80 3.75
N PHE A 85 6.24 -0.16 2.85
CA PHE A 85 7.19 -0.85 2.01
C PHE A 85 8.47 -1.12 2.79
N ASP A 86 9.03 -2.26 2.59
CA ASP A 86 10.28 -2.64 3.25
C ASP A 86 11.50 -2.02 2.60
#